data_3c041cee78ffd7ce2d46e4fc7f6ed00d
#
_entry.id   3c041cee78ffd7ce2d46e4fc7f6ed00d
#
_cell.length_a   1.000
_cell.length_b   1.000
_cell.length_c   1.000
_cell.angle_alpha   90.00
_cell.angle_beta   90.00
_cell.angle_gamma   90.00
#
_symmetry.space_group_name_H-M   'P 1'
#
loop_
_entity.id
_entity.type
_entity.pdbx_description
1 polymer ?
#
loop_
_entity_poly.entity_id
_entity_poly.type
_entity_poly.pdbx_seq_one_letter_code
_entity_poly.pdbx_strand_id
1 'polypeptide(L)'
;MPAGPGSSLILVVEGEWRARQSLVGEFQLAGWDILQAATGEDAIARIRDVGDWMEIVFTDIELPGRLNGWDVADAARALYPELPIIYVSSRATEVLRQVPDSHFFRKPCKASDILAACVRFQRLGYGRPERRSVH
;
A
#
# COMPACT_ATOMS: atom_id res chain seq x y z
N MET A 1 1.77 -12.50 9.26
CA MET A 1 0.36 -12.44 9.72
C MET A 1 0.18 -11.30 10.70
N PRO A 2 -0.96 -10.62 10.68
CA PRO A 2 -1.24 -9.59 11.67
C PRO A 2 -1.28 -10.16 13.07
N ALA A 3 -1.01 -9.30 14.06
CA ALA A 3 -0.93 -9.71 15.44
C ALA A 3 -2.25 -10.22 16.01
N GLY A 4 -3.39 -9.83 15.42
CA GLY A 4 -4.68 -10.32 15.89
C GLY A 4 -5.84 -9.48 15.39
N PRO A 5 -7.06 -9.78 15.87
CA PRO A 5 -8.25 -9.03 15.48
C PRO A 5 -8.10 -7.55 15.79
N GLY A 6 -8.49 -6.71 14.86
CA GLY A 6 -8.38 -5.26 14.99
C GLY A 6 -7.03 -4.68 14.59
N SER A 7 -6.02 -5.50 14.33
CA SER A 7 -4.75 -5.03 13.78
C SER A 7 -4.94 -4.51 12.36
N SER A 8 -4.27 -3.40 12.06
CA SER A 8 -4.27 -2.82 10.72
C SER A 8 -2.97 -3.17 10.03
N LEU A 9 -3.06 -3.83 8.89
CA LEU A 9 -1.91 -4.27 8.12
C LEU A 9 -1.76 -3.44 6.86
N ILE A 10 -0.56 -2.89 6.66
CA ILE A 10 -0.21 -2.18 5.43
C ILE A 10 0.96 -2.86 4.74
N LEU A 11 0.91 -2.93 3.41
CA LEU A 11 2.07 -3.29 2.61
C LEU A 11 2.76 -2.02 2.15
N VAL A 12 4.03 -1.86 2.47
CA VAL A 12 4.86 -0.72 2.06
C VAL A 12 5.83 -1.18 0.98
N VAL A 13 5.64 -0.67 -0.23
CA VAL A 13 6.46 -1.01 -1.39
C VAL A 13 7.31 0.19 -1.77
N GLU A 14 8.59 0.10 -1.46
CA GLU A 14 9.55 1.18 -1.67
C GLU A 14 10.94 0.57 -1.88
N GLY A 15 11.56 0.89 -3.01
CA GLY A 15 12.84 0.30 -3.36
C GLY A 15 14.01 0.85 -2.57
N GLU A 16 13.94 2.12 -2.14
CA GLU A 16 15.03 2.76 -1.41
C GLU A 16 14.90 2.45 0.08
N TRP A 17 15.93 1.83 0.64
CA TRP A 17 15.87 1.29 2.00
C TRP A 17 15.56 2.34 3.06
N ARG A 18 16.24 3.48 2.98
CA ARG A 18 16.04 4.53 4.00
C ARG A 18 14.65 5.13 3.97
N ALA A 19 14.14 5.39 2.78
CA ALA A 19 12.78 5.89 2.62
C ALA A 19 11.77 4.89 3.14
N ARG A 20 11.98 3.60 2.87
CA ARG A 20 11.10 2.55 3.34
C ARG A 20 11.13 2.47 4.87
N GLN A 21 12.30 2.49 5.49
CA GLN A 21 12.41 2.41 6.95
C GLN A 21 11.81 3.62 7.65
N SER A 22 11.90 4.79 7.05
CA SER A 22 11.27 5.99 7.61
C SER A 22 9.76 5.84 7.68
N LEU A 23 9.14 5.36 6.61
CA LEU A 23 7.70 5.07 6.60
C LEU A 23 7.32 4.00 7.60
N VAL A 24 8.06 2.90 7.60
CA VAL A 24 7.81 1.78 8.51
C VAL A 24 7.81 2.26 9.96
N GLY A 25 8.80 3.08 10.33
CA GLY A 25 8.89 3.63 11.68
C GLY A 25 7.66 4.44 12.08
N GLU A 26 7.18 5.29 11.19
CA GLU A 26 5.99 6.11 11.48
C GLU A 26 4.73 5.24 11.64
N PHE A 27 4.56 4.25 10.79
CA PHE A 27 3.41 3.36 10.89
C PHE A 27 3.48 2.46 12.14
N GLN A 28 4.66 2.00 12.50
CA GLN A 28 4.85 1.22 13.73
C GLN A 28 4.47 2.04 14.95
N LEU A 29 4.90 3.30 15.02
CA LEU A 29 4.55 4.18 16.13
C LEU A 29 3.04 4.41 16.22
N ALA A 30 2.35 4.36 15.11
CA ALA A 30 0.89 4.50 15.06
C ALA A 30 0.14 3.19 15.32
N GLY A 31 0.85 2.10 15.58
CA GLY A 31 0.24 0.82 15.92
C GLY A 31 -0.09 -0.08 14.75
N TRP A 32 0.41 0.21 13.56
CA TRP A 32 0.16 -0.63 12.39
C TRP A 32 1.10 -1.82 12.34
N ASP A 33 0.59 -2.93 11.82
CA ASP A 33 1.42 -4.04 11.37
C ASP A 33 1.85 -3.76 9.93
N ILE A 34 3.08 -4.13 9.58
CA ILE A 34 3.65 -3.75 8.30
C ILE A 34 4.32 -4.93 7.63
N LEU A 35 4.04 -5.10 6.35
CA LEU A 35 4.85 -5.92 5.45
C LEU A 35 5.60 -4.98 4.52
N GLN A 36 6.78 -5.39 4.11
CA GLN A 36 7.65 -4.58 3.26
C GLN A 36 7.98 -5.32 1.98
N ALA A 37 8.13 -4.56 0.91
CA ALA A 37 8.65 -5.08 -0.35
C ALA A 37 9.51 -4.01 -1.01
N ALA A 38 10.62 -4.42 -1.59
CA ALA A 38 11.53 -3.52 -2.28
C ALA A 38 11.32 -3.51 -3.80
N THR A 39 10.57 -4.48 -4.32
CA THR A 39 10.31 -4.63 -5.75
C THR A 39 8.83 -4.89 -5.99
N GLY A 40 8.39 -4.63 -7.22
CA GLY A 40 7.01 -4.96 -7.61
C GLY A 40 6.73 -6.45 -7.56
N GLU A 41 7.70 -7.25 -7.95
CA GLU A 41 7.58 -8.71 -7.94
C GLU A 41 7.34 -9.23 -6.52
N ASP A 42 8.14 -8.76 -5.56
CA ASP A 42 7.98 -9.16 -4.17
C ASP A 42 6.64 -8.65 -3.59
N ALA A 43 6.26 -7.42 -3.96
CA ALA A 43 4.98 -6.87 -3.53
C ALA A 43 3.81 -7.74 -3.99
N ILE A 44 3.81 -8.14 -5.25
CA ILE A 44 2.73 -8.97 -5.80
C ILE A 44 2.69 -10.34 -5.12
N ALA A 45 3.85 -10.91 -4.83
CA ALA A 45 3.91 -12.19 -4.09
C ALA A 45 3.28 -12.05 -2.71
N ARG A 46 3.55 -10.97 -2.01
CA ARG A 46 2.95 -10.72 -0.70
C ARG A 46 1.44 -10.51 -0.78
N ILE A 47 0.98 -9.80 -1.79
CA ILE A 47 -0.47 -9.57 -1.99
C ILE A 47 -1.17 -10.90 -2.25
N ARG A 48 -0.58 -11.78 -3.05
CA ARG A 48 -1.15 -13.10 -3.32
C ARG A 48 -1.21 -13.96 -2.05
N ASP A 49 -0.20 -13.83 -1.19
CA ASP A 49 -0.10 -14.65 0.01
C ASP A 49 -1.05 -14.19 1.12
N VAL A 50 -1.05 -12.90 1.43
CA VAL A 50 -1.78 -12.38 2.58
C VAL A 50 -2.64 -11.14 2.30
N GLY A 51 -2.99 -10.91 1.04
CA GLY A 51 -3.79 -9.74 0.67
C GLY A 51 -5.14 -9.64 1.37
N ASP A 52 -5.71 -10.78 1.77
CA ASP A 52 -6.95 -10.82 2.56
C ASP A 52 -6.82 -10.04 3.86
N TRP A 53 -5.62 -9.96 4.42
CA TRP A 53 -5.36 -9.29 5.68
C TRP A 53 -4.96 -7.83 5.53
N MET A 54 -4.63 -7.41 4.31
CA MET A 54 -4.16 -6.05 4.07
C MET A 54 -5.31 -5.06 4.05
N GLU A 55 -5.13 -3.94 4.75
CA GLU A 55 -6.06 -2.83 4.67
C GLU A 55 -5.70 -1.84 3.58
N ILE A 56 -4.42 -1.70 3.28
CA ILE A 56 -3.93 -0.72 2.30
C ILE A 56 -2.63 -1.21 1.69
N VAL A 57 -2.42 -0.88 0.43
CA VAL A 57 -1.12 -1.01 -0.24
C VAL A 57 -0.59 0.39 -0.52
N PHE A 58 0.58 0.69 0.00
CA PHE A 58 1.33 1.89 -0.34
C PHE A 58 2.46 1.49 -1.28
N THR A 59 2.55 2.14 -2.43
CA THR A 59 3.61 1.80 -3.39
C THR A 59 4.22 3.04 -4.04
N ASP A 60 5.56 3.03 -4.10
CA ASP A 60 6.27 3.91 -5.01
C ASP A 60 5.97 3.47 -6.44
N ILE A 61 5.91 4.41 -7.35
CA ILE A 61 5.72 4.12 -8.77
C ILE A 61 7.05 3.62 -9.38
N GLU A 62 8.14 4.32 -9.09
CA GLU A 62 9.47 3.96 -9.61
C GLU A 62 10.10 2.90 -8.74
N LEU A 63 9.99 1.64 -9.17
CA LEU A 63 10.53 0.50 -8.44
C LEU A 63 11.65 -0.16 -9.25
N PRO A 64 12.66 -0.76 -8.57
CA PRO A 64 13.64 -1.56 -9.28
C PRO A 64 13.01 -2.81 -9.85
N GLY A 65 13.62 -3.37 -10.88
CA GLY A 65 13.12 -4.57 -11.54
C GLY A 65 12.20 -4.23 -12.72
N ARG A 66 11.37 -5.18 -13.11
CA ARG A 66 10.54 -5.05 -14.29
C ARG A 66 9.19 -4.41 -14.03
N LEU A 67 8.67 -4.57 -12.81
CA LEU A 67 7.35 -4.10 -12.46
C LEU A 67 7.43 -2.80 -11.69
N ASN A 68 6.56 -1.86 -12.03
CA ASN A 68 6.48 -0.57 -11.35
C ASN A 68 5.26 -0.54 -10.43
N GLY A 69 5.02 0.60 -9.78
CA GLY A 69 3.90 0.74 -8.83
C GLY A 69 2.54 0.63 -9.50
N TRP A 70 2.40 1.01 -10.76
CA TRP A 70 1.15 0.82 -11.49
C TRP A 70 0.84 -0.67 -11.64
N ASP A 71 1.86 -1.47 -11.94
CA ASP A 71 1.70 -2.92 -12.07
C ASP A 71 1.29 -3.56 -10.75
N VAL A 72 1.88 -3.08 -9.65
CA VAL A 72 1.52 -3.56 -8.30
C VAL A 72 0.04 -3.29 -8.02
N ALA A 73 -0.42 -2.07 -8.30
CA ALA A 73 -1.81 -1.70 -8.06
C ALA A 73 -2.77 -2.50 -8.93
N ASP A 74 -2.44 -2.68 -10.20
CA ASP A 74 -3.27 -3.47 -11.11
C ASP A 74 -3.42 -4.91 -10.62
N ALA A 75 -2.31 -5.52 -10.18
CA ALA A 75 -2.34 -6.88 -9.64
C ALA A 75 -3.15 -6.95 -8.34
N ALA A 76 -2.99 -5.96 -7.46
CA ALA A 76 -3.74 -5.91 -6.21
C ALA A 76 -5.24 -5.83 -6.46
N ARG A 77 -5.67 -4.96 -7.38
CA ARG A 77 -7.10 -4.77 -7.70
C ARG A 77 -7.69 -5.92 -8.48
N ALA A 78 -6.87 -6.65 -9.25
CA ALA A 78 -7.33 -7.85 -9.92
C ALA A 78 -7.70 -8.95 -8.91
N LEU A 79 -6.96 -9.02 -7.80
CA LEU A 79 -7.21 -10.00 -6.74
C LEU A 79 -8.21 -9.51 -5.71
N TYR A 80 -8.13 -8.24 -5.35
CA TYR A 80 -8.95 -7.61 -4.30
C TYR A 80 -9.47 -6.27 -4.82
N PRO A 81 -10.64 -6.27 -5.47
CA PRO A 81 -11.15 -5.06 -6.15
C PRO A 81 -11.37 -3.84 -5.26
N GLU A 82 -11.47 -4.04 -3.96
CA GLU A 82 -11.72 -2.94 -3.03
C GLU A 82 -10.51 -2.58 -2.18
N LEU A 83 -9.34 -3.18 -2.45
CA LEU A 83 -8.14 -2.90 -1.67
C LEU A 83 -7.65 -1.48 -1.96
N PRO A 84 -7.61 -0.60 -0.94
CA PRO A 84 -7.15 0.77 -1.13
C PRO A 84 -5.68 0.83 -1.54
N ILE A 85 -5.38 1.73 -2.46
CA ILE A 85 -4.03 1.92 -2.98
C ILE A 85 -3.62 3.36 -2.77
N ILE A 86 -2.40 3.55 -2.28
CA ILE A 86 -1.76 4.87 -2.20
C ILE A 86 -0.48 4.79 -3.03
N TYR A 87 -0.35 5.70 -3.99
CA TYR A 87 0.84 5.84 -4.83
C TYR A 87 1.70 6.99 -4.36
N VAL A 88 2.99 6.88 -4.57
CA VAL A 88 3.91 8.01 -4.44
C VAL A 88 4.89 8.03 -5.60
N SER A 89 5.24 9.22 -6.08
CA SER A 89 6.20 9.36 -7.16
C SER A 89 6.90 10.71 -7.10
N SER A 90 8.17 10.74 -7.47
CA SER A 90 8.95 11.98 -7.63
C SER A 90 8.79 12.57 -9.03
N ARG A 91 8.18 11.85 -9.96
CA ARG A 91 8.02 12.26 -11.36
C ARG A 91 6.59 12.66 -11.64
N ALA A 92 6.41 13.51 -12.65
CA ALA A 92 5.10 13.75 -13.23
C ALA A 92 4.74 12.49 -14.02
N THR A 93 3.82 11.70 -13.50
CA THR A 93 3.51 10.40 -14.05
C THR A 93 2.14 10.38 -14.73
N GLU A 94 1.84 9.26 -15.34
CA GLU A 94 0.59 9.03 -16.05
C GLU A 94 -0.54 8.77 -15.05
N VAL A 95 -1.08 9.84 -14.48
CA VAL A 95 -2.14 9.74 -13.48
C VAL A 95 -3.34 8.96 -14.02
N LEU A 96 -3.49 8.87 -15.34
CA LEU A 96 -4.55 8.09 -15.99
C LEU A 96 -4.47 6.59 -15.70
N ARG A 97 -3.31 6.09 -15.26
CA ARG A 97 -3.17 4.68 -14.85
C ARG A 97 -3.63 4.43 -13.42
N GLN A 98 -3.97 5.47 -12.70
CA GLN A 98 -4.41 5.36 -11.31
C GLN A 98 -5.70 4.55 -11.25
N VAL A 99 -5.73 3.50 -10.41
CA VAL A 99 -6.94 2.72 -10.22
C VAL A 99 -7.99 3.54 -9.48
N PRO A 100 -9.29 3.24 -9.66
CA PRO A 100 -10.34 3.96 -8.92
C PRO A 100 -10.16 3.83 -7.41
N ASP A 101 -10.60 4.83 -6.68
CA ASP A 101 -10.57 4.86 -5.22
C ASP A 101 -9.15 4.68 -4.68
N SER A 102 -8.20 5.38 -5.28
CA SER A 102 -6.81 5.42 -4.86
C SER A 102 -6.38 6.84 -4.59
N HIS A 103 -5.22 7.01 -3.97
CA HIS A 103 -4.66 8.31 -3.65
C HIS A 103 -3.24 8.41 -4.18
N PHE A 104 -2.88 9.58 -4.69
CA PHE A 104 -1.56 9.83 -5.26
C PHE A 104 -0.88 10.97 -4.52
N PHE A 105 0.35 10.72 -4.07
CA PHE A 105 1.19 11.75 -3.46
C PHE A 105 2.42 12.00 -4.31
N ARG A 106 2.83 13.26 -4.41
CA ARG A 106 4.11 13.61 -5.03
C ARG A 106 5.20 13.68 -3.98
N LYS A 107 6.37 13.15 -4.30
CA LYS A 107 7.55 13.35 -3.47
C LYS A 107 8.10 14.77 -3.67
N PRO A 108 8.60 15.45 -2.62
CA PRO A 108 8.65 14.94 -1.25
C PRO A 108 7.28 15.01 -0.58
N CYS A 109 6.94 14.00 0.20
CA CYS A 109 5.72 13.97 0.98
C CYS A 109 6.04 13.46 2.39
N LYS A 110 5.25 13.92 3.36
CA LYS A 110 5.46 13.54 4.75
C LYS A 110 4.78 12.22 5.06
N ALA A 111 5.44 11.37 5.84
CA ALA A 111 4.84 10.12 6.31
C ALA A 111 3.53 10.37 7.06
N SER A 112 3.44 11.49 7.80
CA SER A 112 2.21 11.87 8.50
C SER A 112 1.03 12.11 7.55
N ASP A 113 1.27 12.65 6.36
CA ASP A 113 0.21 12.87 5.36
C ASP A 113 -0.27 11.54 4.80
N ILE A 114 0.65 10.61 4.56
CA ILE A 114 0.33 9.26 4.10
C ILE A 114 -0.48 8.52 5.16
N LEU A 115 -0.06 8.60 6.41
CA LEU A 115 -0.76 7.98 7.53
C LEU A 115 -2.19 8.54 7.66
N ALA A 116 -2.35 9.85 7.52
CA ALA A 116 -3.66 10.48 7.57
C ALA A 116 -4.59 9.97 6.47
N ALA A 117 -4.06 9.75 5.26
CA ALA A 117 -4.83 9.18 4.17
C ALA A 117 -5.26 7.74 4.47
N CYS A 118 -4.37 6.95 5.08
CA CYS A 118 -4.69 5.58 5.48
C CYS A 118 -5.82 5.56 6.52
N VAL A 119 -5.76 6.43 7.51
CA VAL A 119 -6.81 6.53 8.52
C VAL A 119 -8.15 6.93 7.89
N ARG A 120 -8.11 7.81 6.89
CA ARG A 120 -9.33 8.21 6.18
C ARG A 120 -9.96 7.04 5.44
N PHE A 121 -9.16 6.21 4.77
CA PHE A 121 -9.66 5.00 4.13
C PHE A 121 -10.34 4.07 5.13
N GLN A 122 -9.74 3.91 6.31
CA GLN A 122 -10.33 3.10 7.38
C GLN A 122 -11.69 3.64 7.82
N ARG A 123 -11.80 4.95 8.02
CA ARG A 123 -13.04 5.59 8.46
C ARG A 123 -14.16 5.42 7.44
N LEU A 124 -13.81 5.41 6.16
CA LEU A 124 -14.78 5.18 5.08
C LEU A 124 -15.16 3.71 4.94
N GLY A 125 -14.52 2.83 5.71
CA GLY A 125 -14.79 1.40 5.66
C GLY A 125 -14.15 0.66 4.52
N TYR A 126 -13.28 1.32 3.78
CA TYR A 126 -12.51 0.66 2.73
C TYR A 126 -11.44 -0.24 3.32
N GLY A 127 -11.07 -1.27 2.58
CA GLY A 127 -9.91 -2.08 2.90
C GLY A 127 -10.07 -3.01 4.10
N ARG A 128 -11.25 -3.12 4.70
CA ARG A 128 -11.44 -4.02 5.83
C ARG A 128 -11.35 -5.47 5.39
N PRO A 129 -10.43 -6.26 5.94
CA PRO A 129 -10.22 -7.63 5.48
C PRO A 129 -11.47 -8.50 5.55
N GLU A 130 -12.29 -8.35 6.57
CA GLU A 130 -13.50 -9.14 6.73
C GLU A 130 -14.52 -8.89 5.62
N ARG A 131 -14.42 -7.78 4.90
CA ARG A 131 -15.28 -7.50 3.75
C ARG A 131 -14.78 -8.13 2.48
N ARG A 132 -13.47 -8.39 2.39
CA ARG A 132 -12.87 -9.00 1.23
C ARG A 132 -12.88 -10.52 1.27
N SER A 133 -12.92 -11.09 2.46
CA SER A 133 -12.83 -12.54 2.65
C SER A 133 -14.15 -13.29 2.42
N VAL A 134 -15.20 -12.60 2.01
CA VAL A 134 -16.53 -13.17 1.81
C VAL A 134 -16.75 -13.56 0.34
N HIS A 135 -15.80 -14.17 -0.26
CA HIS A 135 -15.92 -14.57 -1.65
C HIS A 135 -16.12 -16.06 -1.80
#